data_4f525a1266886d30c40c389a96b2069f
#
_entry.id   4f525a1266886d30c40c389a96b2069f
#
_cell.length_a   1.000
_cell.length_b   1.000
_cell.length_c   1.000
_cell.angle_alpha   90.00
_cell.angle_beta   90.00
_cell.angle_gamma   90.00
#
_symmetry.space_group_name_H-M   'P 1'
#
loop_
_entity.id
_entity.type
_entity.pdbx_description
1 polymer ?
#
loop_
_entity_poly.entity_id
_entity_poly.type
_entity_poly.pdbx_seq_one_letter_code
_entity_poly.pdbx_strand_id
1 'polypeptide(L)'
;EMCIRDSLGIKYDPSHSFVHGGDKGAYLKEGMEWGDKFVYCHVKGVIQYGDSHEPSEWKNRELMVRHPELKDELMGDFAADRRYYDNPPAGIDSINWRAFFAVLYQHDYDGYLAIEPHSMTWQGEKGEKGVKYTIKYIRDLML
;
A
#
# COMPACT_ATOMS: atom_id res chain seq x y z
N GLU A 1 -2.13 18.81 30.81
CA GLU A 1 -1.89 18.86 29.35
C GLU A 1 -2.21 17.48 28.76
N MET A 2 -3.46 17.28 28.34
CA MET A 2 -3.80 16.11 27.52
C MET A 2 -3.04 16.26 26.20
N CYS A 3 -2.02 15.44 26.01
CA CYS A 3 -1.24 15.43 24.78
C CYS A 3 -2.13 14.94 23.64
N ILE A 4 -2.54 15.86 22.78
CA ILE A 4 -3.24 15.57 21.51
C ILE A 4 -2.50 14.49 20.69
N ARG A 5 -1.20 14.31 20.92
CA ARG A 5 -0.36 13.29 20.29
C ARG A 5 -0.78 11.85 20.59
N ASP A 6 -1.41 11.58 21.72
CA ASP A 6 -1.81 10.22 22.10
C ASP A 6 -3.11 9.76 21.42
N SER A 7 -3.84 10.71 20.80
CA SER A 7 -5.10 10.44 20.08
C SER A 7 -4.94 10.37 18.56
N LEU A 8 -3.73 10.58 18.00
CA LEU A 8 -3.48 10.49 16.57
C LEU A 8 -3.13 9.06 16.20
N GLY A 9 -3.92 8.49 15.31
CA GLY A 9 -3.67 7.20 14.71
C GLY A 9 -3.10 7.30 13.30
N ILE A 10 -2.40 6.26 12.87
CA ILE A 10 -1.82 6.15 11.54
C ILE A 10 -2.74 5.32 10.66
N LYS A 11 -3.11 5.88 9.49
CA LYS A 11 -3.63 5.11 8.36
C LYS A 11 -2.43 4.54 7.61
N TYR A 12 -2.34 3.22 7.54
CA TYR A 12 -1.18 2.55 6.95
C TYR A 12 -1.53 1.77 5.69
N ASP A 13 -0.65 1.80 4.71
CA ASP A 13 -0.76 1.03 3.47
C ASP A 13 0.61 0.39 3.15
N PRO A 14 0.78 -0.92 3.37
CA PRO A 14 2.04 -1.61 3.13
C PRO A 14 2.46 -1.60 1.65
N SER A 15 1.52 -1.43 0.72
CA SER A 15 1.85 -1.40 -0.71
C SER A 15 2.69 -0.18 -1.09
N HIS A 16 2.48 0.97 -0.45
CA HIS A 16 3.29 2.16 -0.68
C HIS A 16 4.73 1.96 -0.22
N SER A 17 4.93 1.44 0.98
CA SER A 17 6.28 1.14 1.48
C SER A 17 6.99 0.09 0.64
N PHE A 18 6.26 -0.91 0.13
CA PHE A 18 6.79 -1.92 -0.76
C PHE A 18 7.31 -1.32 -2.08
N VAL A 19 6.55 -0.41 -2.70
CA VAL A 19 6.91 0.19 -4.00
C VAL A 19 7.97 1.28 -3.86
N HIS A 20 7.84 2.14 -2.84
CA HIS A 20 8.63 3.37 -2.73
C HIS A 20 9.75 3.31 -1.69
N GLY A 21 9.75 2.31 -0.81
CA GLY A 21 10.68 2.25 0.30
C GLY A 21 12.12 1.81 -0.04
N GLY A 22 12.40 1.42 -1.28
CA GLY A 22 13.71 0.89 -1.69
C GLY A 22 14.07 -0.46 -1.04
N ASP A 23 13.40 -0.84 0.02
CA ASP A 23 13.48 -2.12 0.70
C ASP A 23 12.08 -2.77 0.70
N LYS A 24 11.95 -3.88 0.00
CA LYS A 24 10.68 -4.61 -0.13
C LYS A 24 10.15 -5.19 1.18
N GLY A 25 10.94 -5.16 2.23
CA GLY A 25 10.54 -5.50 3.61
C GLY A 25 10.28 -4.28 4.50
N ALA A 26 10.35 -3.05 3.97
CA ALA A 26 10.20 -1.83 4.75
C ALA A 26 8.88 -1.79 5.54
N TYR A 27 7.78 -2.25 4.95
CA TYR A 27 6.47 -2.29 5.61
C TYR A 27 6.43 -3.16 6.88
N LEU A 28 7.27 -4.21 6.97
CA LEU A 28 7.39 -5.02 8.18
C LEU A 28 8.16 -4.28 9.27
N LYS A 29 9.24 -3.58 8.91
CA LYS A 29 10.02 -2.75 9.84
C LYS A 29 9.19 -1.60 10.37
N GLU A 30 8.47 -0.89 9.50
CA GLU A 30 7.56 0.19 9.86
C GLU A 30 6.43 -0.32 10.77
N GLY A 31 5.88 -1.50 10.47
CA GLY A 31 4.87 -2.15 11.30
C GLY A 31 5.39 -2.49 12.68
N MET A 32 6.62 -3.00 12.80
CA MET A 32 7.26 -3.27 14.10
C MET A 32 7.52 -2.00 14.90
N GLU A 33 7.83 -0.89 14.23
CA GLU A 33 8.13 0.39 14.88
C GLU A 33 6.86 1.17 15.27
N TRP A 34 5.82 1.14 14.42
CA TRP A 34 4.64 2.02 14.53
C TRP A 34 3.31 1.29 14.66
N GLY A 35 3.31 -0.04 14.73
CA GLY A 35 2.10 -0.85 14.70
C GLY A 35 1.10 -0.53 15.81
N ASP A 36 1.56 -0.11 16.99
CA ASP A 36 0.73 0.35 18.10
C ASP A 36 -0.02 1.67 17.81
N LYS A 37 0.36 2.38 16.76
CA LYS A 37 -0.29 3.61 16.28
C LYS A 37 -1.21 3.38 15.09
N PHE A 38 -1.24 2.18 14.53
CA PHE A 38 -2.11 1.88 13.40
C PHE A 38 -3.57 1.80 13.85
N VAL A 39 -4.43 2.56 13.19
CA VAL A 39 -5.88 2.55 13.44
C VAL A 39 -6.67 2.12 12.22
N TYR A 40 -6.03 2.16 11.05
CA TYR A 40 -6.65 1.84 9.79
C TYR A 40 -5.59 1.33 8.81
N CYS A 41 -5.76 0.12 8.29
CA CYS A 41 -4.83 -0.43 7.31
C CYS A 41 -5.52 -0.71 5.98
N HIS A 42 -4.88 -0.33 4.89
CA HIS A 42 -5.28 -0.76 3.56
C HIS A 42 -4.76 -2.17 3.27
N VAL A 43 -5.63 -2.95 2.64
CA VAL A 43 -5.28 -4.23 2.03
C VAL A 43 -5.32 -4.02 0.52
N LYS A 44 -4.17 -3.66 -0.01
CA LYS A 44 -3.92 -3.45 -1.43
C LYS A 44 -2.74 -4.29 -1.85
N GLY A 45 -2.97 -5.26 -2.73
CA GLY A 45 -1.89 -6.06 -3.29
C GLY A 45 -0.98 -5.24 -4.18
N VAL A 46 0.27 -5.66 -4.28
CA VAL A 46 1.23 -5.11 -5.24
C VAL A 46 2.12 -6.21 -5.79
N ILE A 47 2.33 -6.18 -7.08
CA ILE A 47 3.36 -6.97 -7.76
C ILE A 47 4.24 -6.03 -8.56
N GLN A 48 5.54 -6.21 -8.47
CA GLN A 48 6.52 -5.42 -9.19
C GLN A 48 7.23 -6.29 -10.21
N TYR A 49 7.25 -5.86 -11.47
CA TYR A 49 7.78 -6.61 -12.60
C TYR A 49 9.26 -6.32 -12.89
N GLY A 50 9.83 -5.27 -12.31
CA GLY A 50 11.21 -4.88 -12.53
C GLY A 50 11.72 -3.89 -11.48
N ASP A 51 12.99 -3.57 -11.56
CA ASP A 51 13.60 -2.57 -10.68
C ASP A 51 13.31 -1.18 -11.24
N SER A 52 12.23 -0.56 -10.79
CA SER A 52 12.06 0.86 -10.99
C SER A 52 12.95 1.59 -9.96
N HIS A 53 14.10 2.07 -10.39
CA HIS A 53 14.99 2.86 -9.53
C HIS A 53 14.62 4.34 -9.49
N GLU A 54 13.55 4.73 -10.19
CA GLU A 54 13.13 6.12 -10.20
C GLU A 54 12.12 6.38 -9.09
N PRO A 55 12.45 7.20 -8.10
CA PRO A 55 11.50 7.70 -7.10
C PRO A 55 10.57 8.75 -7.73
N SER A 56 10.02 8.45 -8.89
CA SER A 56 9.41 9.43 -9.77
C SER A 56 8.08 9.95 -9.20
N GLU A 57 7.29 9.12 -8.53
CA GLU A 57 5.98 9.54 -8.10
C GLU A 57 6.00 10.69 -7.10
N TRP A 58 6.79 10.61 -6.05
CA TRP A 58 6.88 11.68 -5.05
C TRP A 58 7.64 12.89 -5.56
N LYS A 59 8.72 12.65 -6.28
CA LYS A 59 9.51 13.71 -6.89
C LYS A 59 8.71 14.46 -7.95
N ASN A 60 7.95 13.75 -8.76
CA ASN A 60 7.06 14.34 -9.75
C ASN A 60 5.88 15.09 -9.12
N ARG A 61 5.30 14.60 -8.02
CA ARG A 61 4.27 15.33 -7.28
C ARG A 61 4.78 16.65 -6.72
N GLU A 62 5.97 16.66 -6.14
CA GLU A 62 6.59 17.89 -5.64
C GLU A 62 6.86 18.87 -6.78
N LEU A 63 7.37 18.36 -7.92
CA LEU A 63 7.56 19.17 -9.12
C LEU A 63 6.24 19.69 -9.69
N MET A 64 5.19 18.88 -9.76
CA MET A 64 3.87 19.32 -10.22
C MET A 64 3.25 20.41 -9.34
N VAL A 65 3.53 20.40 -8.04
CA VAL A 65 3.08 21.48 -7.14
C VAL A 65 3.85 22.76 -7.38
N ARG A 66 5.17 22.66 -7.62
CA ARG A 66 6.04 23.82 -7.87
C ARG A 66 5.91 24.35 -9.30
N HIS A 67 5.61 23.47 -10.24
CA HIS A 67 5.58 23.74 -11.69
C HIS A 67 4.30 23.15 -12.31
N PRO A 68 3.11 23.80 -12.07
CA PRO A 68 1.84 23.32 -12.60
C PRO A 68 1.80 23.27 -14.14
N GLU A 69 2.63 24.04 -14.81
CA GLU A 69 2.79 24.09 -16.27
C GLU A 69 3.38 22.78 -16.85
N LEU A 70 4.11 22.02 -16.05
CA LEU A 70 4.72 20.73 -16.45
C LEU A 70 3.84 19.53 -16.15
N LYS A 71 2.61 19.73 -15.69
CA LYS A 71 1.72 18.68 -15.22
C LYS A 71 1.53 17.55 -16.25
N ASP A 72 1.28 17.93 -17.50
CA ASP A 72 0.97 16.95 -18.56
C ASP A 72 2.21 16.12 -18.92
N GLU A 73 3.39 16.72 -18.92
CA GLU A 73 4.68 16.06 -19.15
C GLU A 73 5.01 15.09 -18.01
N LEU A 74 4.88 15.55 -16.77
CA LEU A 74 5.13 14.75 -15.57
C LEU A 74 4.11 13.63 -15.39
N MET A 75 2.86 13.83 -15.84
CA MET A 75 1.83 12.78 -15.87
C MET A 75 2.12 11.71 -16.92
N GLY A 76 2.81 12.06 -18.02
CA GLY A 76 3.30 11.08 -18.99
C GLY A 76 4.29 10.09 -18.36
N ASP A 77 5.23 10.58 -17.56
CA ASP A 77 6.18 9.74 -16.79
C ASP A 77 5.47 8.89 -15.73
N PHE A 78 4.43 9.43 -15.11
CA PHE A 78 3.58 8.70 -14.17
C PHE A 78 2.90 7.47 -14.78
N ALA A 79 2.47 7.58 -16.04
CA ALA A 79 1.92 6.45 -16.78
C ALA A 79 2.98 5.42 -17.17
N ALA A 80 4.25 5.84 -17.30
CA ALA A 80 5.38 4.96 -17.57
C ALA A 80 5.75 4.09 -16.36
N ASP A 81 5.65 4.60 -15.14
CA ASP A 81 5.94 3.87 -13.89
C ASP A 81 4.99 2.69 -13.69
N ARG A 82 3.75 2.78 -14.17
CA ARG A 82 2.77 1.69 -14.10
C ARG A 82 3.17 0.44 -14.89
N ARG A 83 4.16 0.54 -15.76
CA ARG A 83 4.73 -0.62 -16.48
C ARG A 83 5.55 -1.52 -15.60
N TYR A 84 5.94 -1.05 -14.40
CA TYR A 84 6.82 -1.78 -13.49
C TYR A 84 6.07 -2.44 -12.34
N TYR A 85 4.84 -2.04 -12.07
CA TYR A 85 4.02 -2.66 -11.02
C TYR A 85 2.53 -2.66 -11.38
N ASP A 86 1.79 -3.57 -10.75
CA ASP A 86 0.32 -3.62 -10.76
C ASP A 86 -0.18 -3.94 -9.35
N ASN A 87 -1.47 -3.74 -9.13
CA ASN A 87 -2.14 -3.98 -7.86
C ASN A 87 -3.14 -5.15 -7.98
N PRO A 88 -2.67 -6.41 -8.08
CA PRO A 88 -3.54 -7.56 -8.05
C PRO A 88 -4.19 -7.74 -6.67
N PRO A 89 -5.21 -8.60 -6.55
CA PRO A 89 -5.79 -8.95 -5.26
C PRO A 89 -4.72 -9.41 -4.26
N ALA A 90 -4.84 -8.98 -2.99
CA ALA A 90 -3.97 -9.48 -1.95
C ALA A 90 -4.09 -11.01 -1.84
N GLY A 91 -2.98 -11.68 -1.73
CA GLY A 91 -2.86 -13.14 -1.72
C GLY A 91 -2.33 -13.74 -3.03
N ILE A 92 -2.36 -12.98 -4.14
CA ILE A 92 -1.67 -13.32 -5.41
C ILE A 92 -0.70 -12.20 -5.80
N ASP A 93 -0.22 -11.49 -4.82
CA ASP A 93 0.69 -10.36 -4.91
C ASP A 93 2.04 -10.67 -4.25
N SER A 94 2.90 -9.67 -4.15
CA SER A 94 4.26 -9.82 -3.60
C SER A 94 4.36 -9.46 -2.11
N ILE A 95 3.32 -8.91 -1.49
CA ILE A 95 3.34 -8.59 -0.06
C ILE A 95 3.21 -9.87 0.76
N ASN A 96 4.08 -10.04 1.74
CA ASN A 96 3.96 -11.12 2.70
C ASN A 96 2.90 -10.77 3.78
N TRP A 97 1.63 -10.93 3.42
CA TRP A 97 0.51 -10.65 4.31
C TRP A 97 0.54 -11.45 5.59
N ARG A 98 1.03 -12.70 5.55
CA ARG A 98 1.18 -13.54 6.77
C ARG A 98 2.12 -12.88 7.77
N ALA A 99 3.28 -12.41 7.30
CA ALA A 99 4.23 -11.71 8.16
C ALA A 99 3.66 -10.37 8.64
N PHE A 100 2.95 -9.63 7.77
CA PHE A 100 2.32 -8.36 8.17
C PHE A 100 1.23 -8.57 9.23
N PHE A 101 0.38 -9.60 9.09
CA PHE A 101 -0.61 -9.95 10.10
C PHE A 101 0.04 -10.37 11.43
N ALA A 102 1.15 -11.11 11.39
CA ALA A 102 1.89 -11.43 12.62
C ALA A 102 2.36 -10.15 13.34
N VAL A 103 2.81 -9.14 12.59
CA VAL A 103 3.16 -7.83 13.16
C VAL A 103 1.93 -7.13 13.75
N LEU A 104 0.79 -7.14 13.06
CA LEU A 104 -0.45 -6.54 13.59
C LEU A 104 -0.88 -7.23 14.91
N TYR A 105 -0.80 -8.57 14.99
CA TYR A 105 -1.10 -9.31 16.22
C TYR A 105 -0.13 -9.01 17.36
N GLN A 106 1.15 -8.79 17.07
CA GLN A 106 2.14 -8.41 18.10
C GLN A 106 1.83 -7.04 18.73
N HIS A 107 1.09 -6.20 18.03
CA HIS A 107 0.68 -4.86 18.50
C HIS A 107 -0.79 -4.81 18.92
N ASP A 108 -1.44 -5.96 19.12
CA ASP A 108 -2.87 -6.04 19.50
C ASP A 108 -3.77 -5.14 18.62
N TYR A 109 -3.49 -5.14 17.30
CA TYR A 109 -4.22 -4.30 16.36
C TYR A 109 -5.71 -4.66 16.32
N ASP A 110 -6.56 -3.69 16.61
CA ASP A 110 -8.03 -3.80 16.62
C ASP A 110 -8.72 -2.85 15.62
N GLY A 111 -7.93 -2.21 14.75
CA GLY A 111 -8.41 -1.26 13.76
C GLY A 111 -9.07 -1.92 12.53
N TYR A 112 -9.41 -1.09 11.58
CA TYR A 112 -10.07 -1.54 10.34
C TYR A 112 -9.07 -1.99 9.28
N LEU A 113 -9.43 -3.07 8.58
CA LEU A 113 -8.75 -3.53 7.37
C LEU A 113 -9.65 -3.21 6.17
N ALA A 114 -9.25 -2.27 5.34
CA ALA A 114 -10.02 -1.85 4.17
C ALA A 114 -9.37 -2.37 2.88
N ILE A 115 -10.14 -3.15 2.13
CA ILE A 115 -9.70 -3.60 0.81
C ILE A 115 -9.77 -2.42 -0.15
N GLU A 116 -8.64 -2.09 -0.77
CA GLU A 116 -8.54 -1.05 -1.79
C GLU A 116 -8.25 -1.68 -3.15
N PRO A 117 -9.27 -1.95 -3.98
CA PRO A 117 -9.09 -2.51 -5.31
C PRO A 117 -8.64 -1.41 -6.27
N HIS A 118 -7.34 -1.17 -6.34
CA HIS A 118 -6.75 -0.10 -7.12
C HIS A 118 -5.83 -0.64 -8.21
N SER A 119 -6.41 -1.10 -9.31
CA SER A 119 -5.66 -1.67 -10.42
C SER A 119 -6.23 -1.24 -11.77
N MET A 120 -5.35 -1.10 -12.75
CA MET A 120 -5.75 -0.91 -14.14
C MET A 120 -6.17 -2.23 -14.82
N THR A 121 -5.65 -3.34 -14.33
CA THR A 121 -5.88 -4.69 -14.87
C THR A 121 -7.10 -5.38 -14.26
N TRP A 122 -7.33 -5.16 -12.96
CA TRP A 122 -8.38 -5.79 -12.18
C TRP A 122 -9.59 -4.87 -12.07
N GLN A 123 -10.39 -4.81 -13.15
CA GLN A 123 -11.59 -3.96 -13.24
C GLN A 123 -12.82 -4.77 -13.63
N GLY A 124 -13.99 -4.17 -13.47
CA GLY A 124 -15.28 -4.79 -13.78
C GLY A 124 -15.48 -6.11 -13.04
N GLU A 125 -16.00 -7.12 -13.72
CA GLU A 125 -16.26 -8.45 -13.15
C GLU A 125 -14.98 -9.11 -12.57
N LYS A 126 -13.84 -8.93 -13.24
CA LYS A 126 -12.55 -9.42 -12.75
C LYS A 126 -12.15 -8.74 -11.45
N GLY A 127 -12.41 -7.44 -11.32
CA GLY A 127 -12.18 -6.68 -10.09
C GLY A 127 -13.05 -7.17 -8.94
N GLU A 128 -14.34 -7.42 -9.18
CA GLU A 128 -15.23 -7.98 -8.15
C GLU A 128 -14.76 -9.36 -7.67
N LYS A 129 -14.36 -10.24 -8.59
CA LYS A 129 -13.76 -11.54 -8.23
C LYS A 129 -12.52 -11.38 -7.39
N GLY A 130 -11.67 -10.40 -7.73
CA GLY A 130 -10.46 -10.07 -6.98
C GLY A 130 -10.76 -9.60 -5.56
N VAL A 131 -11.75 -8.72 -5.38
CA VAL A 131 -12.18 -8.27 -4.04
C VAL A 131 -12.71 -9.44 -3.21
N LYS A 132 -13.57 -10.29 -3.77
CA LYS A 132 -14.08 -11.48 -3.07
C LYS A 132 -12.96 -12.44 -2.67
N TYR A 133 -11.98 -12.63 -3.55
CA TYR A 133 -10.79 -13.42 -3.25
C TYR A 133 -9.98 -12.82 -2.09
N THR A 134 -9.70 -11.52 -2.15
CA THR A 134 -8.97 -10.81 -1.08
C THR A 134 -9.68 -10.93 0.27
N ILE A 135 -11.00 -10.74 0.31
CA ILE A 135 -11.80 -10.89 1.54
C ILE A 135 -11.59 -12.27 2.15
N LYS A 136 -11.72 -13.32 1.33
CA LYS A 136 -11.54 -14.69 1.80
C LYS A 136 -10.11 -14.92 2.31
N TYR A 137 -9.12 -14.53 1.51
CA TYR A 137 -7.70 -14.69 1.86
C TYR A 137 -7.35 -14.01 3.18
N ILE A 138 -7.77 -12.76 3.36
CA ILE A 138 -7.48 -11.98 4.58
C ILE A 138 -8.21 -12.59 5.80
N ARG A 139 -9.46 -13.03 5.64
CA ARG A 139 -10.20 -13.72 6.71
C ARG A 139 -9.51 -15.01 7.15
N ASP A 140 -8.91 -15.75 6.22
CA ASP A 140 -8.17 -16.97 6.54
C ASP A 140 -6.85 -16.69 7.31
N LEU A 141 -6.37 -15.44 7.33
CA LEU A 141 -5.24 -14.99 8.14
C LEU A 141 -5.64 -14.47 9.54
N MET A 142 -6.92 -14.19 9.73
CA MET A 142 -7.42 -13.69 11.03
C MET A 142 -7.59 -14.85 12.01
N LEU A 143 -7.10 -14.64 13.22
CA LEU A 143 -7.22 -15.59 14.33
C LEU A 143 -8.56 -15.45 15.05
#